data_53e66d532a03ea81361502751dc0e526
#
_entry.id   53e66d532a03ea81361502751dc0e526
#
_cell.length_a   1.000
_cell.length_b   1.000
_cell.length_c   1.000
_cell.angle_alpha   90.00
_cell.angle_beta   90.00
_cell.angle_gamma   90.00
#
_symmetry.space_group_name_H-M   'P 1'
#
loop_
_entity.id
_entity.type
_entity.pdbx_description
1 polymer ?
#
loop_
_entity_poly.entity_id
_entity_poly.type
_entity_poly.pdbx_seq_one_letter_code
_entity_poly.pdbx_strand_id
1 'polypeptide(L)'
;HGRDRRQRQMCIRDSTNILEGCRHNDIQHLVYASSSSVYGANTAMPFSVHQNVDHPISLYAASKKSNELMAHAYSHLYKIPTTGLRFFTVYGPWGRPDMALFLFTKAIVEGEPIKVFNHGKMLRDFTYIDDIIEGVVRVIDRVPQPNPNWNGDAPDPASSMAPYALYNIGNNNPVELNDFIGAIEKALGMQAKRELLPMQMGDVPATYADVDDLVNDVGFKPETPIEEGIQKFIDWYLEYFGK
;
A
#
# COMPACT_ATOMS: atom_id res chain seq x y z
N HIS A 1 -14.22 4.91 -18.00
CA HIS A 1 -15.34 5.22 -17.09
C HIS A 1 -15.96 3.99 -16.39
N GLY A 2 -15.95 2.79 -16.97
CA GLY A 2 -16.54 1.59 -16.39
C GLY A 2 -15.72 0.99 -15.21
N ARG A 3 -14.39 1.03 -15.26
CA ARG A 3 -13.50 0.54 -14.18
C ARG A 3 -13.66 1.36 -12.91
N ASP A 4 -13.64 2.69 -13.01
CA ASP A 4 -13.76 3.58 -11.85
C ASP A 4 -15.08 3.45 -11.11
N ARG A 5 -16.18 3.16 -11.85
CA ARG A 5 -17.50 2.97 -11.27
C ARG A 5 -17.61 1.65 -10.50
N ARG A 6 -17.05 0.56 -11.02
CA ARG A 6 -17.01 -0.74 -10.35
C ARG A 6 -16.11 -0.70 -9.13
N GLN A 7 -14.93 -0.09 -9.23
CA GLN A 7 -13.98 0.05 -8.14
C GLN A 7 -14.55 0.90 -6.98
N ARG A 8 -15.31 1.95 -7.27
CA ARG A 8 -16.02 2.75 -6.26
C ARG A 8 -17.12 1.96 -5.55
N GLN A 9 -17.90 1.17 -6.29
CA GLN A 9 -18.89 0.28 -5.69
C GLN A 9 -18.23 -0.75 -4.77
N MET A 10 -17.14 -1.39 -5.21
CA MET A 10 -16.39 -2.35 -4.39
C MET A 10 -15.84 -1.69 -3.12
N CYS A 11 -15.13 -0.55 -3.22
CA CYS A 11 -14.47 0.02 -2.04
C CYS A 11 -15.45 0.55 -0.98
N ILE A 12 -16.56 1.18 -1.36
CA ILE A 12 -17.49 1.80 -0.40
C ILE A 12 -18.58 0.81 0.03
N ARG A 13 -19.29 0.23 -0.93
CA ARG A 13 -20.42 -0.66 -0.67
C ARG A 13 -20.00 -1.95 0.03
N ASP A 14 -18.93 -2.58 -0.47
CA ASP A 14 -18.49 -3.86 0.08
C ASP A 14 -17.85 -3.67 1.46
N SER A 15 -17.13 -2.55 1.68
CA SER A 15 -16.65 -2.22 3.01
C SER A 15 -17.78 -1.99 4.00
N THR A 16 -18.87 -1.31 3.60
CA THR A 16 -20.05 -1.17 4.45
C THR A 16 -20.67 -2.53 4.77
N ASN A 17 -20.79 -3.43 3.79
CA ASN A 17 -21.34 -4.77 4.01
C ASN A 17 -20.48 -5.59 4.98
N ILE A 18 -19.14 -5.51 4.87
CA ILE A 18 -18.23 -6.17 5.81
C ILE A 18 -18.38 -5.57 7.21
N LEU A 19 -18.41 -4.25 7.34
CA LEU A 19 -18.57 -3.58 8.62
C LEU A 19 -19.91 -3.93 9.30
N GLU A 20 -21.01 -4.03 8.54
CA GLU A 20 -22.30 -4.54 9.05
C GLU A 20 -22.19 -6.01 9.46
N GLY A 21 -21.49 -6.84 8.68
CA GLY A 21 -21.18 -8.22 9.05
C GLY A 21 -20.41 -8.28 10.37
N CYS A 22 -19.42 -7.45 10.56
CA CYS A 22 -18.64 -7.35 11.80
C CYS A 22 -19.52 -6.90 12.98
N ARG A 23 -20.43 -5.95 12.77
CA ARG A 23 -21.35 -5.45 13.80
C ARG A 23 -22.30 -6.54 14.31
N HIS A 24 -22.73 -7.45 13.45
CA HIS A 24 -23.70 -8.51 13.78
C HIS A 24 -23.05 -9.83 14.22
N ASN A 25 -21.73 -9.89 14.27
CA ASN A 25 -20.97 -11.04 14.73
C ASN A 25 -19.89 -10.56 15.71
N ASP A 26 -19.66 -11.30 16.75
CA ASP A 26 -18.70 -10.95 17.81
C ASP A 26 -17.24 -11.17 17.31
N ILE A 27 -16.82 -10.35 16.34
CA ILE A 27 -15.45 -10.42 15.85
C ILE A 27 -14.50 -9.79 16.87
N GLN A 28 -13.33 -10.40 17.01
CA GLN A 28 -12.31 -9.93 17.95
C GLN A 28 -11.52 -8.74 17.40
N HIS A 29 -11.27 -8.71 16.08
CA HIS A 29 -10.49 -7.68 15.42
C HIS A 29 -10.81 -7.63 13.92
N LEU A 30 -11.00 -6.44 13.38
CA LEU A 30 -11.07 -6.18 11.95
C LEU A 30 -9.77 -5.53 11.49
N VAL A 31 -9.00 -6.21 10.64
CA VAL A 31 -7.87 -5.62 9.92
C VAL A 31 -8.28 -5.39 8.48
N TYR A 32 -8.09 -4.17 7.95
CA TYR A 32 -8.50 -3.84 6.59
C TYR A 32 -7.41 -3.10 5.81
N ALA A 33 -7.41 -3.29 4.49
CA ALA A 33 -6.47 -2.63 3.60
C ALA A 33 -6.91 -1.19 3.28
N SER A 34 -6.09 -0.21 3.64
CA SER A 34 -6.08 1.14 3.08
C SER A 34 -4.96 1.25 2.02
N SER A 35 -4.45 2.44 1.75
CA SER A 35 -3.42 2.67 0.73
C SER A 35 -2.65 3.95 1.02
N SER A 36 -1.37 3.99 0.68
CA SER A 36 -0.56 5.21 0.66
C SER A 36 -1.12 6.31 -0.26
N SER A 37 -1.99 5.96 -1.21
CA SER A 37 -2.68 6.94 -2.07
C SER A 37 -3.54 7.94 -1.29
N VAL A 38 -3.93 7.63 -0.04
CA VAL A 38 -4.71 8.54 0.82
C VAL A 38 -3.93 9.80 1.20
N TYR A 39 -2.59 9.75 1.17
CA TYR A 39 -1.76 10.93 1.41
C TYR A 39 -1.97 12.03 0.37
N GLY A 40 -2.41 11.68 -0.85
CA GLY A 40 -2.87 12.62 -1.85
C GLY A 40 -1.88 13.74 -2.14
N ALA A 41 -2.28 14.97 -1.84
CA ALA A 41 -1.46 16.18 -2.06
C ALA A 41 -0.44 16.47 -0.95
N ASN A 42 -0.29 15.63 0.06
CA ASN A 42 0.72 15.81 1.11
C ASN A 42 2.13 15.75 0.49
N THR A 43 3.04 16.61 0.99
CA THR A 43 4.42 16.70 0.50
C THR A 43 5.46 16.43 1.59
N ALA A 44 5.08 16.48 2.86
CA ALA A 44 5.97 16.18 3.97
C ALA A 44 6.26 14.66 4.04
N MET A 45 7.54 14.29 3.91
CA MET A 45 8.01 12.90 3.90
C MET A 45 9.06 12.67 4.99
N PRO A 46 9.13 11.41 5.53
CA PRO A 46 8.30 10.25 5.21
C PRO A 46 6.82 10.50 5.52
N PHE A 47 5.92 9.83 4.78
CA PHE A 47 4.50 9.91 5.08
C PHE A 47 4.19 9.23 6.41
N SER A 48 3.64 9.98 7.36
CA SER A 48 3.28 9.47 8.68
C SER A 48 1.76 9.33 8.85
N VAL A 49 1.33 8.32 9.60
CA VAL A 49 -0.08 8.09 9.92
C VAL A 49 -0.69 9.20 10.75
N HIS A 50 0.14 10.04 11.39
CA HIS A 50 -0.26 11.21 12.17
C HIS A 50 -0.55 12.45 11.29
N GLN A 51 -0.29 12.37 9.98
CA GLN A 51 -0.62 13.46 9.06
C GLN A 51 -2.10 13.42 8.66
N ASN A 52 -2.72 14.60 8.59
CA ASN A 52 -4.05 14.73 7.99
C ASN A 52 -3.96 14.44 6.47
N VAL A 53 -4.96 13.71 5.94
CA VAL A 53 -5.00 13.23 4.54
C VAL A 53 -6.33 13.57 3.86
N ASP A 54 -6.79 14.80 3.99
CA ASP A 54 -8.10 15.26 3.50
C ASP A 54 -8.08 15.79 2.04
N HIS A 55 -6.92 15.72 1.36
CA HIS A 55 -6.76 16.21 -0.03
C HIS A 55 -6.38 15.08 -1.00
N PRO A 56 -7.27 14.08 -1.23
CA PRO A 56 -7.00 13.01 -2.17
C PRO A 56 -6.93 13.56 -3.61
N ILE A 57 -5.95 13.10 -4.39
CA ILE A 57 -5.75 13.52 -5.79
C ILE A 57 -6.31 12.50 -6.81
N SER A 58 -6.95 11.44 -6.34
CA SER A 58 -7.63 10.45 -7.18
C SER A 58 -8.90 9.92 -6.50
N LEU A 59 -9.86 9.44 -7.31
CA LEU A 59 -11.07 8.80 -6.76
C LEU A 59 -10.76 7.52 -6.00
N TYR A 60 -9.70 6.81 -6.38
CA TYR A 60 -9.22 5.65 -5.62
C TYR A 60 -8.79 6.07 -4.21
N ALA A 61 -7.97 7.11 -4.09
CA ALA A 61 -7.56 7.66 -2.80
C ALA A 61 -8.76 8.08 -1.94
N ALA A 62 -9.71 8.81 -2.54
CA ALA A 62 -10.93 9.23 -1.86
C ALA A 62 -11.76 8.04 -1.36
N SER A 63 -11.89 6.97 -2.16
CA SER A 63 -12.62 5.76 -1.76
C SER A 63 -11.91 5.01 -0.62
N LYS A 64 -10.56 4.96 -0.63
CA LYS A 64 -9.79 4.35 0.46
C LYS A 64 -9.86 5.18 1.74
N LYS A 65 -9.80 6.50 1.64
CA LYS A 65 -10.04 7.37 2.81
C LYS A 65 -11.46 7.21 3.35
N SER A 66 -12.46 7.06 2.49
CA SER A 66 -13.83 6.77 2.93
C SER A 66 -13.92 5.47 3.73
N ASN A 67 -13.15 4.43 3.38
CA ASN A 67 -13.09 3.20 4.15
C ASN A 67 -12.52 3.43 5.56
N GLU A 68 -11.45 4.24 5.70
CA GLU A 68 -10.89 4.61 7.01
C GLU A 68 -11.95 5.33 7.88
N LEU A 69 -12.67 6.30 7.31
CA LEU A 69 -13.69 7.05 8.03
C LEU A 69 -14.87 6.17 8.46
N MET A 70 -15.35 5.28 7.59
CA MET A 70 -16.42 4.33 7.92
C MET A 70 -15.97 3.34 9.00
N ALA A 71 -14.76 2.78 8.88
CA ALA A 71 -14.20 1.86 9.88
C ALA A 71 -14.07 2.53 11.25
N HIS A 72 -13.57 3.78 11.30
CA HIS A 72 -13.52 4.56 12.54
C HIS A 72 -14.92 4.78 13.14
N ALA A 73 -15.92 5.14 12.32
CA ALA A 73 -17.29 5.36 12.80
C ALA A 73 -17.87 4.07 13.41
N TYR A 74 -17.67 2.91 12.78
CA TYR A 74 -18.11 1.62 13.34
C TYR A 74 -17.34 1.23 14.61
N SER A 75 -16.04 1.46 14.64
CA SER A 75 -15.25 1.28 15.86
C SER A 75 -15.76 2.14 17.00
N HIS A 76 -16.07 3.41 16.74
CA HIS A 76 -16.60 4.34 17.75
C HIS A 76 -17.99 3.92 18.27
N LEU A 77 -18.92 3.64 17.34
CA LEU A 77 -20.32 3.36 17.67
C LEU A 77 -20.51 1.97 18.30
N TYR A 78 -19.83 0.97 17.77
CA TYR A 78 -20.08 -0.44 18.11
C TYR A 78 -18.92 -1.09 18.85
N LYS A 79 -17.86 -0.34 19.16
CA LYS A 79 -16.67 -0.80 19.87
C LYS A 79 -15.95 -1.96 19.18
N ILE A 80 -16.05 -2.05 17.85
CA ILE A 80 -15.37 -3.05 17.05
C ILE A 80 -13.88 -2.68 16.98
N PRO A 81 -12.95 -3.52 17.51
CA PRO A 81 -11.53 -3.26 17.36
C PRO A 81 -11.13 -3.28 15.89
N THR A 82 -10.53 -2.20 15.38
CA THR A 82 -10.35 -2.00 13.95
C THR A 82 -8.97 -1.41 13.66
N THR A 83 -8.21 -2.08 12.80
CA THR A 83 -6.89 -1.59 12.35
C THR A 83 -6.87 -1.43 10.84
N GLY A 84 -6.54 -0.23 10.38
CA GLY A 84 -6.29 0.07 8.98
C GLY A 84 -4.80 0.01 8.63
N LEU A 85 -4.47 -0.62 7.50
CA LEU A 85 -3.11 -0.70 6.99
C LEU A 85 -3.00 0.09 5.70
N ARG A 86 -2.19 1.14 5.68
CA ARG A 86 -1.86 1.92 4.48
C ARG A 86 -0.69 1.25 3.76
N PHE A 87 -1.02 0.39 2.80
CA PHE A 87 -0.02 -0.29 1.98
C PHE A 87 0.67 0.70 1.03
N PHE A 88 1.99 0.61 0.97
CA PHE A 88 2.80 1.23 -0.07
C PHE A 88 2.91 0.32 -1.29
N THR A 89 3.96 0.40 -2.08
CA THR A 89 4.04 -0.38 -3.32
C THR A 89 4.47 -1.81 -3.03
N VAL A 90 3.50 -2.72 -2.94
CA VAL A 90 3.77 -4.15 -2.75
C VAL A 90 4.16 -4.81 -4.06
N TYR A 91 5.18 -5.68 -4.03
CA TYR A 91 5.63 -6.46 -5.18
C TYR A 91 6.01 -7.88 -4.77
N GLY A 92 6.03 -8.80 -5.75
CA GLY A 92 6.41 -10.21 -5.52
C GLY A 92 5.60 -11.18 -6.38
N PRO A 93 5.83 -12.50 -6.22
CA PRO A 93 5.06 -13.55 -6.89
C PRO A 93 3.55 -13.37 -6.72
N TRP A 94 2.78 -13.77 -7.74
CA TRP A 94 1.32 -13.61 -7.79
C TRP A 94 0.84 -12.16 -7.75
N GLY A 95 1.76 -11.20 -7.98
CA GLY A 95 1.43 -9.78 -8.09
C GLY A 95 0.48 -9.50 -9.24
N ARG A 96 -0.28 -8.40 -9.11
CA ARG A 96 -1.24 -7.98 -10.14
C ARG A 96 -0.56 -7.71 -11.49
N PRO A 97 -1.11 -8.22 -12.61
CA PRO A 97 -0.48 -8.08 -13.93
C PRO A 97 -0.48 -6.65 -14.49
N ASP A 98 -1.20 -5.71 -13.86
CA ASP A 98 -1.21 -4.29 -14.22
C ASP A 98 -0.21 -3.44 -13.42
N MET A 99 0.61 -4.06 -12.55
CA MET A 99 1.66 -3.39 -11.79
C MET A 99 3.00 -3.38 -12.54
N ALA A 100 3.84 -2.38 -12.23
CA ALA A 100 5.08 -2.10 -12.94
C ALA A 100 6.02 -3.32 -13.07
N LEU A 101 6.24 -4.09 -11.99
CA LEU A 101 7.11 -5.27 -12.03
C LEU A 101 6.64 -6.28 -13.09
N PHE A 102 5.35 -6.62 -13.08
CA PHE A 102 4.78 -7.56 -14.01
C PHE A 102 4.84 -7.05 -15.46
N LEU A 103 4.42 -5.78 -15.67
CA LEU A 103 4.40 -5.15 -17.00
C LEU A 103 5.80 -5.05 -17.60
N PHE A 104 6.79 -4.65 -16.79
CA PHE A 104 8.17 -4.52 -17.25
C PHE A 104 8.78 -5.89 -17.55
N THR A 105 8.63 -6.86 -16.66
CA THR A 105 9.11 -8.21 -16.88
C THR A 105 8.55 -8.83 -18.16
N LYS A 106 7.21 -8.72 -18.32
CA LYS A 106 6.54 -9.21 -19.52
C LYS A 106 7.10 -8.58 -20.79
N ALA A 107 7.17 -7.25 -20.84
CA ALA A 107 7.64 -6.52 -22.01
C ALA A 107 9.11 -6.84 -22.34
N ILE A 108 9.98 -6.94 -21.32
CA ILE A 108 11.39 -7.28 -21.53
C ILE A 108 11.54 -8.70 -22.12
N VAL A 109 10.83 -9.68 -21.55
CA VAL A 109 10.84 -11.08 -22.04
C VAL A 109 10.28 -11.20 -23.47
N GLU A 110 9.27 -10.40 -23.82
CA GLU A 110 8.66 -10.35 -25.16
C GLU A 110 9.45 -9.47 -26.15
N GLY A 111 10.51 -8.76 -25.69
CA GLY A 111 11.29 -7.85 -26.51
C GLY A 111 10.59 -6.54 -26.88
N GLU A 112 9.51 -6.22 -26.17
CA GLU A 112 8.70 -5.00 -26.34
C GLU A 112 9.25 -3.85 -25.48
N PRO A 113 8.98 -2.57 -25.85
CA PRO A 113 9.42 -1.43 -25.06
C PRO A 113 8.61 -1.28 -23.77
N ILE A 114 9.31 -0.92 -22.68
CA ILE A 114 8.68 -0.52 -21.41
C ILE A 114 8.45 0.99 -21.39
N LYS A 115 7.29 1.43 -20.86
CA LYS A 115 6.95 2.85 -20.68
C LYS A 115 7.49 3.35 -19.36
N VAL A 116 8.46 4.27 -19.41
CA VAL A 116 9.15 4.82 -18.23
C VAL A 116 8.68 6.26 -17.99
N PHE A 117 7.70 6.43 -17.12
CA PHE A 117 7.15 7.74 -16.78
C PHE A 117 8.11 8.58 -15.95
N ASN A 118 7.96 9.91 -16.04
CA ASN A 118 8.85 10.90 -15.43
C ASN A 118 10.34 10.61 -15.71
N HIS A 119 10.64 10.07 -16.90
CA HIS A 119 12.01 9.68 -17.31
C HIS A 119 12.72 8.75 -16.31
N GLY A 120 11.96 8.00 -15.51
CA GLY A 120 12.48 7.11 -14.47
C GLY A 120 12.88 7.80 -13.15
N LYS A 121 12.68 9.09 -13.04
CA LYS A 121 13.00 9.89 -11.84
C LYS A 121 11.85 9.88 -10.82
N MET A 122 11.42 8.70 -10.44
CA MET A 122 10.37 8.49 -9.45
C MET A 122 10.91 7.62 -8.32
N LEU A 123 10.67 8.06 -7.09
CA LEU A 123 11.00 7.29 -5.89
C LEU A 123 9.76 6.53 -5.40
N ARG A 124 9.89 5.24 -5.16
CA ARG A 124 8.83 4.41 -4.59
C ARG A 124 9.36 3.54 -3.47
N ASP A 125 8.56 3.44 -2.43
CA ASP A 125 8.76 2.47 -1.36
C ASP A 125 8.22 1.11 -1.84
N PHE A 126 9.12 0.27 -2.34
CA PHE A 126 8.80 -1.09 -2.78
C PHE A 126 8.98 -2.07 -1.62
N THR A 127 7.92 -2.80 -1.29
CA THR A 127 7.93 -3.76 -0.19
C THR A 127 7.61 -5.15 -0.70
N TYR A 128 8.46 -6.12 -0.37
CA TYR A 128 8.29 -7.50 -0.79
C TYR A 128 7.08 -8.15 -0.12
N ILE A 129 6.37 -9.02 -0.86
CA ILE A 129 5.09 -9.59 -0.41
C ILE A 129 5.20 -10.36 0.91
N ASP A 130 6.26 -11.13 1.15
CA ASP A 130 6.40 -11.91 2.37
C ASP A 130 6.58 -11.00 3.58
N ASP A 131 7.31 -9.89 3.45
CA ASP A 131 7.43 -8.88 4.51
C ASP A 131 6.07 -8.24 4.83
N ILE A 132 5.26 -7.99 3.79
CA ILE A 132 3.90 -7.48 3.96
C ILE A 132 3.04 -8.48 4.73
N ILE A 133 3.08 -9.74 4.35
CA ILE A 133 2.26 -10.78 5.00
C ILE A 133 2.68 -10.97 6.46
N GLU A 134 3.97 -11.01 6.75
CA GLU A 134 4.48 -11.08 8.13
C GLU A 134 3.94 -9.90 8.97
N GLY A 135 4.05 -8.68 8.45
CA GLY A 135 3.51 -7.50 9.12
C GLY A 135 1.99 -7.59 9.35
N VAL A 136 1.23 -8.04 8.36
CA VAL A 136 -0.23 -8.23 8.49
C VAL A 136 -0.56 -9.26 9.56
N VAL A 137 0.12 -10.40 9.57
CA VAL A 137 -0.11 -11.48 10.55
C VAL A 137 0.15 -10.97 11.97
N ARG A 138 1.24 -10.26 12.20
CA ARG A 138 1.53 -9.68 13.53
C ARG A 138 0.50 -8.64 13.97
N VAL A 139 0.01 -7.82 13.03
CA VAL A 139 -1.05 -6.84 13.33
C VAL A 139 -2.37 -7.51 13.72
N ILE A 140 -2.70 -8.69 13.16
CA ILE A 140 -3.92 -9.42 13.55
C ILE A 140 -3.93 -9.71 15.05
N ASP A 141 -2.80 -10.05 15.62
CA ASP A 141 -2.67 -10.35 17.05
C ASP A 141 -2.58 -9.08 17.93
N ARG A 142 -2.40 -7.91 17.31
CA ARG A 142 -2.31 -6.61 17.99
C ARG A 142 -3.66 -5.89 18.00
N VAL A 143 -4.59 -6.36 18.81
CA VAL A 143 -5.94 -5.76 18.93
C VAL A 143 -5.84 -4.33 19.49
N PRO A 144 -6.30 -3.30 18.75
CA PRO A 144 -6.19 -1.91 19.18
C PRO A 144 -7.06 -1.64 20.40
N GLN A 145 -6.55 -0.78 21.29
CA GLN A 145 -7.25 -0.31 22.47
C GLN A 145 -7.62 1.16 22.33
N PRO A 146 -8.70 1.64 23.00
CA PRO A 146 -8.99 3.06 23.08
C PRO A 146 -7.78 3.85 23.61
N ASN A 147 -7.43 4.95 22.96
CA ASN A 147 -6.41 5.86 23.47
C ASN A 147 -7.00 6.85 24.46
N PRO A 148 -6.78 6.70 25.78
CA PRO A 148 -7.37 7.58 26.80
C PRO A 148 -6.79 9.01 26.78
N ASN A 149 -5.64 9.20 26.15
CA ASN A 149 -4.97 10.49 26.01
C ASN A 149 -5.34 11.23 24.73
N TRP A 150 -6.18 10.64 23.88
CA TRP A 150 -6.61 11.28 22.64
C TRP A 150 -7.39 12.56 22.93
N ASN A 151 -7.01 13.65 22.24
CA ASN A 151 -7.59 14.97 22.45
C ASN A 151 -8.27 15.47 21.17
N GLY A 152 -9.56 15.81 21.27
CA GLY A 152 -10.33 16.34 20.14
C GLY A 152 -9.94 17.75 19.69
N ASP A 153 -9.22 18.52 20.53
CA ASP A 153 -8.69 19.85 20.15
C ASP A 153 -7.42 19.75 19.28
N ALA A 154 -6.71 18.61 19.37
CA ALA A 154 -5.56 18.26 18.53
C ALA A 154 -5.66 16.78 18.13
N PRO A 155 -6.61 16.43 17.25
CA PRO A 155 -6.92 15.04 16.95
C PRO A 155 -5.80 14.36 16.20
N ASP A 156 -5.30 13.23 16.75
CA ASP A 156 -4.36 12.35 16.06
C ASP A 156 -5.15 11.43 15.11
N PRO A 157 -4.87 11.45 13.78
CA PRO A 157 -5.57 10.59 12.83
C PRO A 157 -5.25 9.10 12.98
N ALA A 158 -4.12 8.74 13.60
CA ALA A 158 -3.65 7.36 13.74
C ALA A 158 -4.38 6.58 14.83
N SER A 159 -4.96 7.27 15.81
CA SER A 159 -5.62 6.68 16.98
C SER A 159 -6.93 7.39 17.32
N SER A 160 -7.64 6.92 18.35
CA SER A 160 -8.91 7.49 18.76
C SER A 160 -9.28 7.08 20.19
N MET A 161 -10.31 7.71 20.77
CA MET A 161 -11.01 7.20 21.95
C MET A 161 -11.78 5.88 21.68
N ALA A 162 -11.89 5.46 20.44
CA ALA A 162 -12.39 4.13 20.05
C ALA A 162 -11.22 3.14 19.94
N PRO A 163 -11.48 1.82 19.95
CA PRO A 163 -10.46 0.80 19.69
C PRO A 163 -10.06 0.79 18.20
N TYR A 164 -9.33 1.82 17.77
CA TYR A 164 -8.98 2.10 16.38
C TYR A 164 -7.51 2.46 16.24
N ALA A 165 -6.86 1.89 15.24
CA ALA A 165 -5.47 2.21 14.89
C ALA A 165 -5.27 2.28 13.37
N LEU A 166 -4.31 3.09 12.93
CA LEU A 166 -3.78 3.09 11.57
C LEU A 166 -2.27 2.85 11.59
N TYR A 167 -1.78 2.05 10.66
CA TYR A 167 -0.36 1.86 10.41
C TYR A 167 -0.03 2.05 8.94
N ASN A 168 1.14 2.60 8.66
CA ASN A 168 1.79 2.41 7.37
C ASN A 168 2.48 1.05 7.36
N ILE A 169 2.45 0.39 6.21
CA ILE A 169 3.24 -0.81 5.97
C ILE A 169 4.02 -0.64 4.66
N GLY A 170 5.33 -0.56 4.80
CA GLY A 170 6.28 -0.25 3.74
C GLY A 170 7.70 -0.59 4.19
N ASN A 171 8.66 -0.57 3.27
CA ASN A 171 10.05 -0.89 3.55
C ASN A 171 10.83 0.29 4.17
N ASN A 172 10.27 1.50 4.10
CA ASN A 172 10.95 2.74 4.51
C ASN A 172 12.34 2.92 3.85
N ASN A 173 12.48 2.40 2.63
CA ASN A 173 13.69 2.49 1.82
C ASN A 173 13.30 2.79 0.36
N PRO A 174 13.13 4.07 -0.01
CA PRO A 174 12.67 4.44 -1.33
C PRO A 174 13.72 4.14 -2.40
N VAL A 175 13.29 3.50 -3.49
CA VAL A 175 14.12 3.11 -4.63
C VAL A 175 13.72 3.93 -5.86
N GLU A 176 14.70 4.39 -6.65
CA GLU A 176 14.41 5.02 -7.93
C GLU A 176 13.88 4.01 -8.95
N LEU A 177 12.94 4.46 -9.79
CA LEU A 177 12.36 3.59 -10.82
C LEU A 177 13.43 3.06 -11.80
N ASN A 178 14.48 3.83 -12.07
CA ASN A 178 15.59 3.38 -12.90
C ASN A 178 16.39 2.25 -12.25
N ASP A 179 16.62 2.29 -10.94
CA ASP A 179 17.32 1.23 -10.20
C ASP A 179 16.45 -0.04 -10.13
N PHE A 180 15.13 0.15 -9.94
CA PHE A 180 14.16 -0.95 -10.00
C PHE A 180 14.18 -1.66 -11.36
N ILE A 181 14.20 -0.91 -12.47
CA ILE A 181 14.30 -1.47 -13.82
C ILE A 181 15.65 -2.18 -14.00
N GLY A 182 16.74 -1.56 -13.52
CA GLY A 182 18.08 -2.18 -13.57
C GLY A 182 18.16 -3.52 -12.84
N ALA A 183 17.48 -3.64 -11.69
CA ALA A 183 17.38 -4.92 -10.97
C ALA A 183 16.59 -5.98 -11.75
N ILE A 184 15.53 -5.61 -12.46
CA ILE A 184 14.79 -6.53 -13.36
C ILE A 184 15.66 -6.97 -14.53
N GLU A 185 16.35 -6.03 -15.18
CA GLU A 185 17.29 -6.32 -16.28
C GLU A 185 18.38 -7.30 -15.85
N LYS A 186 18.94 -7.09 -14.66
CA LYS A 186 19.96 -7.96 -14.07
C LYS A 186 19.44 -9.37 -13.79
N ALA A 187 18.24 -9.46 -13.18
CA ALA A 187 17.64 -10.76 -12.85
C ALA A 187 17.25 -11.57 -14.10
N LEU A 188 16.81 -10.90 -15.18
CA LEU A 188 16.50 -11.55 -16.47
C LEU A 188 17.73 -11.81 -17.33
N GLY A 189 18.86 -11.16 -17.09
CA GLY A 189 20.00 -11.14 -18.01
C GLY A 189 19.70 -10.46 -19.35
N MET A 190 18.70 -9.58 -19.40
CA MET A 190 18.20 -8.92 -20.61
C MET A 190 18.10 -7.41 -20.40
N GLN A 191 18.26 -6.62 -21.49
CA GLN A 191 18.14 -5.17 -21.45
C GLN A 191 16.75 -4.71 -21.92
N ALA A 192 16.16 -3.78 -21.21
CA ALA A 192 14.88 -3.19 -21.56
C ALA A 192 15.02 -2.17 -22.71
N LYS A 193 14.13 -2.23 -23.67
CA LYS A 193 13.89 -1.11 -24.59
C LYS A 193 13.03 -0.08 -23.84
N ARG A 194 13.54 1.14 -23.62
CA ARG A 194 12.87 2.15 -22.78
C ARG A 194 12.24 3.24 -23.64
N GLU A 195 10.94 3.46 -23.47
CA GLU A 195 10.20 4.62 -23.98
C GLU A 195 10.03 5.62 -22.84
N LEU A 196 10.79 6.73 -22.88
CA LEU A 196 10.76 7.73 -21.82
C LEU A 196 9.56 8.68 -22.02
N LEU A 197 8.73 8.78 -21.01
CA LEU A 197 7.49 9.58 -21.03
C LEU A 197 7.49 10.63 -19.93
N PRO A 198 6.75 11.74 -20.10
CA PRO A 198 6.51 12.71 -19.04
C PRO A 198 5.72 12.08 -17.89
N MET A 199 5.69 12.75 -16.75
CA MET A 199 4.92 12.29 -15.58
C MET A 199 3.43 12.19 -15.89
N GLN A 200 2.78 11.13 -15.40
CA GLN A 200 1.33 10.96 -15.54
C GLN A 200 0.55 11.94 -14.63
N MET A 201 -0.62 12.38 -15.11
CA MET A 201 -1.54 13.17 -14.29
C MET A 201 -2.03 12.35 -13.08
N GLY A 202 -1.97 12.95 -11.89
CA GLY A 202 -2.40 12.32 -10.64
C GLY A 202 -1.37 11.37 -10.03
N ASP A 203 -0.16 11.28 -10.60
CA ASP A 203 0.98 10.59 -9.97
C ASP A 203 1.82 11.56 -9.16
N VAL A 204 2.63 11.03 -8.23
CA VAL A 204 3.51 11.81 -7.35
C VAL A 204 4.98 11.43 -7.57
N PRO A 205 5.93 12.39 -7.46
CA PRO A 205 7.34 12.12 -7.73
C PRO A 205 7.98 11.13 -6.74
N ALA A 206 7.53 11.12 -5.49
CA ALA A 206 8.08 10.26 -4.46
C ALA A 206 7.00 9.77 -3.48
N THR A 207 7.16 8.55 -2.98
CA THR A 207 6.39 8.02 -1.85
C THR A 207 7.28 7.11 -1.01
N TYR A 208 7.33 7.35 0.31
CA TYR A 208 7.87 6.36 1.24
C TYR A 208 7.26 6.52 2.63
N ALA A 209 7.23 5.41 3.36
CA ALA A 209 6.53 5.25 4.61
C ALA A 209 7.39 5.64 5.82
N ASP A 210 6.80 6.36 6.77
CA ASP A 210 7.17 6.26 8.17
C ASP A 210 6.47 5.01 8.74
N VAL A 211 7.24 4.05 9.22
CA VAL A 211 6.77 2.76 9.74
C VAL A 211 7.05 2.57 11.23
N ASP A 212 7.50 3.61 11.91
CA ASP A 212 7.96 3.52 13.29
C ASP A 212 6.87 3.00 14.23
N ASP A 213 5.62 3.43 14.05
CA ASP A 213 4.50 2.93 14.87
C ASP A 213 4.29 1.42 14.70
N LEU A 214 4.34 0.93 13.45
CA LEU A 214 4.22 -0.50 13.17
C LEU A 214 5.37 -1.28 13.83
N VAL A 215 6.60 -0.80 13.65
CA VAL A 215 7.81 -1.44 14.22
C VAL A 215 7.73 -1.50 15.74
N ASN A 216 7.36 -0.39 16.38
CA ASN A 216 7.25 -0.30 17.83
C ASN A 216 6.16 -1.21 18.40
N ASP A 217 5.02 -1.33 17.71
CA ASP A 217 3.86 -2.06 18.21
C ASP A 217 3.91 -3.56 17.95
N VAL A 218 4.49 -3.99 16.81
CA VAL A 218 4.51 -5.42 16.43
C VAL A 218 5.92 -6.04 16.39
N GLY A 219 6.97 -5.23 16.63
CA GLY A 219 8.36 -5.72 16.68
C GLY A 219 8.87 -6.27 15.36
N PHE A 220 8.37 -5.76 14.22
CA PHE A 220 8.75 -6.22 12.88
C PHE A 220 8.95 -5.05 11.92
N LYS A 221 10.02 -5.12 11.13
CA LYS A 221 10.33 -4.19 10.05
C LYS A 221 10.56 -4.96 8.75
N PRO A 222 9.93 -4.57 7.64
CA PRO A 222 10.28 -5.08 6.32
C PRO A 222 11.74 -4.81 5.98
N GLU A 223 12.48 -5.82 5.50
CA GLU A 223 13.92 -5.71 5.26
C GLU A 223 14.39 -6.42 3.98
N THR A 224 13.49 -7.08 3.22
CA THR A 224 13.88 -7.78 1.99
C THR A 224 14.47 -6.80 0.97
N PRO A 225 15.75 -6.99 0.56
CA PRO A 225 16.38 -6.17 -0.46
C PRO A 225 15.63 -6.26 -1.80
N ILE A 226 15.62 -5.15 -2.56
CA ILE A 226 14.87 -5.08 -3.81
C ILE A 226 15.35 -6.13 -4.84
N GLU A 227 16.65 -6.37 -4.90
CA GLU A 227 17.25 -7.34 -5.81
C GLU A 227 16.81 -8.78 -5.50
N GLU A 228 16.72 -9.11 -4.21
CA GLU A 228 16.28 -10.44 -3.76
C GLU A 228 14.81 -10.67 -4.10
N GLY A 229 13.95 -9.70 -3.76
CA GLY A 229 12.52 -9.81 -4.03
C GLY A 229 12.20 -9.85 -5.53
N ILE A 230 12.94 -9.07 -6.36
CA ILE A 230 12.82 -9.12 -7.82
C ILE A 230 13.27 -10.48 -8.35
N GLN A 231 14.39 -11.04 -7.88
CA GLN A 231 14.85 -12.35 -8.32
C GLN A 231 13.79 -13.42 -8.05
N LYS A 232 13.21 -13.47 -6.85
CA LYS A 232 12.13 -14.40 -6.49
C LYS A 232 10.90 -14.24 -7.39
N PHE A 233 10.55 -13.00 -7.76
CA PHE A 233 9.45 -12.75 -8.69
C PHE A 233 9.80 -13.24 -10.11
N ILE A 234 11.01 -13.00 -10.60
CA ILE A 234 11.45 -13.43 -11.94
C ILE A 234 11.47 -14.95 -12.03
N ASP A 235 12.02 -15.64 -11.03
CA ASP A 235 12.05 -17.10 -10.97
C ASP A 235 10.62 -17.68 -11.06
N TRP A 236 9.71 -17.16 -10.26
CA TRP A 236 8.29 -17.51 -10.31
C TRP A 236 7.67 -17.20 -11.68
N TYR A 237 7.96 -16.03 -12.26
CA TYR A 237 7.38 -15.62 -13.54
C TYR A 237 7.80 -16.53 -14.68
N LEU A 238 9.11 -16.85 -14.78
CA LEU A 238 9.64 -17.71 -15.82
C LEU A 238 9.11 -19.15 -15.68
N GLU A 239 9.05 -19.69 -14.47
CA GLU A 239 8.47 -21.01 -14.20
C GLU A 239 6.97 -21.06 -14.57
N TYR A 240 6.19 -20.10 -14.08
CA TYR A 240 4.74 -20.07 -14.27
C TYR A 240 4.31 -19.90 -15.73
N PHE A 241 5.04 -19.10 -16.51
CA PHE A 241 4.76 -18.85 -17.92
C PHE A 241 5.55 -19.76 -18.89
N GLY A 242 6.39 -20.66 -18.38
CA GLY A 242 7.18 -21.59 -19.19
C GLY A 242 8.17 -20.89 -20.12
N LYS A 243 8.84 -19.85 -19.65
CA LYS A 243 9.75 -19.00 -20.42
C LYS A 243 11.22 -19.33 -20.11
#